data_95bfb053bf83b69517ef54efc7cc0e6d
#
_entry.id   95bfb053bf83b69517ef54efc7cc0e6d
#
_cell.length_a   1.000
_cell.length_b   1.000
_cell.length_c   1.000
_cell.angle_alpha   90.00
_cell.angle_beta   90.00
_cell.angle_gamma   90.00
#
_symmetry.space_group_name_H-M   'P 1'
#
loop_
_entity.id
_entity.type
_entity.pdbx_description
1 polymer ?
#
loop_
_entity_poly.entity_id
_entity_poly.type
_entity_poly.pdbx_seq_one_letter_code
_entity_poly.pdbx_strand_id
1 'polypeptide(L)'
;MNKLDELIQELCPNGVEYKPVKEVYHRLRGTPITAAKMKEIESTDGDVRIFAGGKTVIDAYEEDIPNANITRVPAVLVQSRGVIDAVYYERPFTFKNEMWAYTHENKTAVKFLYYVLKNNMGKFREAARYNKGKHRDTG
;
A
#
# COMPACT_ATOMS: atom_id res chain seq x y z
N MET A 1 1.68 15.16 6.05
CA MET A 1 0.67 14.13 6.29
C MET A 1 -0.46 14.27 5.29
N ASN A 2 -0.88 13.22 4.65
CA ASN A 2 -1.98 13.31 3.70
C ASN A 2 -3.32 13.03 4.38
N LYS A 3 -4.40 13.27 3.67
CA LYS A 3 -5.75 13.11 4.21
C LYS A 3 -6.04 11.67 4.65
N LEU A 4 -5.46 10.70 3.97
CA LEU A 4 -5.64 9.30 4.29
C LEU A 4 -5.07 8.97 5.68
N ASP A 5 -3.88 9.46 6.01
CA ASP A 5 -3.28 9.25 7.31
C ASP A 5 -4.11 9.90 8.43
N GLU A 6 -4.66 11.08 8.18
CA GLU A 6 -5.52 11.75 9.13
C GLU A 6 -6.78 10.95 9.43
N LEU A 7 -7.40 10.38 8.39
CA LEU A 7 -8.60 9.57 8.55
C LEU A 7 -8.31 8.28 9.30
N ILE A 8 -7.18 7.66 9.07
CA ILE A 8 -6.79 6.45 9.78
C ILE A 8 -6.66 6.75 11.28
N GLN A 9 -6.07 7.88 11.64
CA GLN A 9 -5.97 8.31 13.02
C GLN A 9 -7.35 8.49 13.65
N GLU A 10 -8.27 9.13 12.93
CA GLU A 10 -9.61 9.38 13.44
C GLU A 10 -10.41 8.11 13.66
N LEU A 11 -10.10 7.07 12.90
CA LEU A 11 -10.86 5.82 12.94
C LEU A 11 -10.35 4.82 13.96
N CYS A 12 -9.31 5.15 14.69
CA CYS A 12 -8.78 4.30 15.74
C CYS A 12 -8.96 4.93 17.13
N PRO A 13 -10.19 5.24 17.56
CA PRO A 13 -10.41 5.99 18.78
C PRO A 13 -10.76 5.11 19.95
N ASN A 14 -9.97 4.25 20.42
CA ASN A 14 -10.43 3.33 21.45
C ASN A 14 -9.96 3.65 22.86
N GLY A 15 -9.94 4.92 23.20
CA GLY A 15 -9.46 5.32 24.50
C GLY A 15 -8.01 4.99 24.71
N VAL A 16 -7.38 4.51 23.67
CA VAL A 16 -5.97 4.24 23.65
C VAL A 16 -5.31 5.38 22.91
N GLU A 17 -4.08 5.67 23.22
CA GLU A 17 -3.37 6.77 22.59
C GLU A 17 -3.46 6.72 21.09
N TYR A 18 -3.88 7.83 20.50
CA TYR A 18 -3.83 8.02 19.07
C TYR A 18 -2.39 8.16 18.62
N LYS A 19 -1.95 7.29 17.74
CA LYS A 19 -0.65 7.45 17.10
C LYS A 19 -0.83 7.34 15.59
N PRO A 20 -0.14 8.19 14.81
CA PRO A 20 -0.18 8.06 13.37
C PRO A 20 0.27 6.66 12.96
N VAL A 21 -0.28 6.15 11.87
CA VAL A 21 0.10 4.85 11.34
C VAL A 21 1.62 4.76 11.19
N LYS A 22 2.25 5.82 10.70
CA LYS A 22 3.70 5.86 10.50
C LYS A 22 4.52 5.75 11.78
N GLU A 23 3.94 5.97 12.95
CA GLU A 23 4.64 5.84 14.23
C GLU A 23 4.46 4.44 14.83
N VAL A 24 3.36 3.78 14.52
CA VAL A 24 3.05 2.45 15.04
C VAL A 24 3.51 1.37 14.08
N TYR A 25 3.36 1.62 12.79
CA TYR A 25 3.69 0.66 11.75
C TYR A 25 4.93 1.12 10.99
N HIS A 26 5.72 0.16 10.51
CA HIS A 26 6.90 0.46 9.72
C HIS A 26 6.51 0.61 8.26
N ARG A 27 6.84 1.74 7.67
CA ARG A 27 6.61 1.97 6.25
C ARG A 27 7.69 1.25 5.45
N LEU A 28 7.26 0.48 4.47
CA LEU A 28 8.15 -0.27 3.60
C LEU A 28 8.48 0.54 2.35
N ARG A 29 9.59 0.19 1.71
CA ARG A 29 10.01 0.80 0.45
C ARG A 29 9.74 -0.13 -0.70
N GLY A 30 9.30 0.45 -1.81
CA GLY A 30 9.11 -0.29 -3.04
C GLY A 30 10.39 -0.34 -3.88
N THR A 31 10.25 -0.85 -5.08
CA THR A 31 11.32 -0.94 -6.07
C THR A 31 11.05 0.08 -7.18
N PRO A 32 12.04 0.91 -7.56
CA PRO A 32 11.86 1.84 -8.67
C PRO A 32 11.93 1.08 -9.99
N ILE A 33 10.78 0.64 -10.46
CA ILE A 33 10.68 -0.16 -11.68
C ILE A 33 9.65 0.46 -12.62
N THR A 34 9.94 0.44 -13.92
CA THR A 34 9.02 0.96 -14.93
C THR A 34 8.01 -0.10 -15.35
N ALA A 35 6.88 0.34 -15.90
CA ALA A 35 5.88 -0.59 -16.44
C ALA A 35 6.46 -1.45 -17.56
N ALA A 36 7.32 -0.86 -18.40
CA ALA A 36 7.97 -1.59 -19.48
C ALA A 36 8.86 -2.71 -18.93
N LYS A 37 9.63 -2.43 -17.89
CA LYS A 37 10.50 -3.43 -17.28
C LYS A 37 9.69 -4.54 -16.61
N MET A 38 8.59 -4.20 -15.96
CA MET A 38 7.68 -5.19 -15.37
C MET A 38 7.19 -6.16 -16.43
N LYS A 39 6.77 -5.63 -17.57
CA LYS A 39 6.28 -6.45 -18.67
C LYS A 39 7.38 -7.38 -19.23
N GLU A 40 8.61 -6.88 -19.30
CA GLU A 40 9.76 -7.63 -19.79
C GLU A 40 10.10 -8.83 -18.91
N ILE A 41 10.03 -8.64 -17.58
CA ILE A 41 10.45 -9.67 -16.62
C ILE A 41 9.31 -10.53 -16.10
N GLU A 42 8.08 -10.26 -16.50
CA GLU A 42 6.93 -11.02 -16.04
C GLU A 42 7.08 -12.51 -16.31
N SER A 43 6.83 -13.33 -15.28
CA SER A 43 6.89 -14.78 -15.40
C SER A 43 5.87 -15.41 -14.47
N THR A 44 5.05 -16.31 -15.02
CA THR A 44 4.03 -16.98 -14.21
C THR A 44 4.61 -17.88 -13.11
N ASP A 45 5.87 -18.26 -13.26
CA ASP A 45 6.58 -19.08 -12.27
C ASP A 45 7.41 -18.25 -11.30
N GLY A 46 7.31 -16.92 -11.37
CA GLY A 46 8.08 -16.04 -10.53
C GLY A 46 7.77 -16.22 -9.04
N ASP A 47 8.79 -16.04 -8.22
CA ASP A 47 8.69 -16.24 -6.77
C ASP A 47 8.42 -14.94 -6.01
N VAL A 48 8.39 -13.80 -6.69
CA VAL A 48 8.13 -12.50 -6.09
C VAL A 48 6.98 -11.84 -6.83
N ARG A 49 6.04 -11.28 -6.07
CA ARG A 49 4.92 -10.52 -6.64
C ARG A 49 5.25 -9.04 -6.66
N ILE A 50 4.97 -8.38 -7.77
CA ILE A 50 5.17 -6.95 -7.93
C ILE A 50 3.80 -6.28 -8.08
N PHE A 51 3.49 -5.41 -7.12
CA PHE A 51 2.25 -4.63 -7.17
C PHE A 51 2.51 -3.29 -7.82
N ALA A 52 1.68 -2.94 -8.77
CA ALA A 52 1.74 -1.62 -9.42
C ALA A 52 0.46 -0.87 -9.12
N GLY A 53 0.43 0.40 -9.44
CA GLY A 53 -0.78 1.21 -9.29
C GLY A 53 -1.94 0.63 -10.10
N GLY A 54 -3.16 0.89 -9.66
CA GLY A 54 -4.33 0.27 -10.23
C GLY A 54 -4.48 -1.17 -9.72
N LYS A 55 -4.89 -2.06 -10.57
CA LYS A 55 -5.02 -3.47 -10.21
C LYS A 55 -3.94 -4.31 -10.86
N THR A 56 -2.87 -3.69 -11.30
CA THR A 56 -1.80 -4.38 -11.99
C THR A 56 -0.94 -5.13 -10.98
N VAL A 57 -0.83 -6.43 -11.18
CA VAL A 57 -0.01 -7.31 -10.36
C VAL A 57 0.65 -8.31 -11.28
N ILE A 58 1.96 -8.48 -11.16
CA ILE A 58 2.69 -9.49 -11.90
C ILE A 58 3.56 -10.30 -10.96
N ASP A 59 3.96 -11.48 -11.40
CA ASP A 59 4.97 -12.28 -10.72
C ASP A 59 6.25 -12.27 -11.55
N ALA A 60 7.39 -12.32 -10.87
CA ALA A 60 8.70 -12.34 -11.52
C ALA A 60 9.69 -13.07 -10.63
N TYR A 61 10.83 -13.46 -11.20
CA TYR A 61 11.93 -13.99 -10.41
C TYR A 61 12.69 -12.84 -9.76
N GLU A 62 13.07 -13.01 -8.50
CA GLU A 62 13.78 -11.97 -7.76
C GLU A 62 15.03 -11.50 -8.50
N GLU A 63 15.77 -12.43 -9.07
CA GLU A 63 17.00 -12.14 -9.80
C GLU A 63 16.80 -11.25 -11.03
N ASP A 64 15.58 -11.22 -11.57
CA ASP A 64 15.26 -10.42 -12.74
C ASP A 64 14.81 -9.00 -12.39
N ILE A 65 14.55 -8.73 -11.13
CA ILE A 65 14.08 -7.42 -10.66
C ILE A 65 15.28 -6.51 -10.38
N PRO A 66 15.48 -5.45 -11.16
CA PRO A 66 16.63 -4.56 -10.96
C PRO A 66 16.50 -3.78 -9.65
N ASN A 67 17.56 -3.76 -8.88
CA ASN A 67 17.61 -3.05 -7.59
C ASN A 67 16.44 -3.45 -6.67
N ALA A 68 16.14 -4.74 -6.64
CA ALA A 68 14.99 -5.26 -5.92
C ALA A 68 15.04 -4.95 -4.43
N ASN A 69 13.93 -4.42 -3.93
CA ASN A 69 13.73 -4.21 -2.50
C ASN A 69 12.56 -5.08 -2.07
N ILE A 70 12.86 -6.32 -1.73
CA ILE A 70 11.86 -7.35 -1.49
C ILE A 70 11.43 -7.36 -0.03
N THR A 71 10.12 -7.32 0.21
CA THR A 71 9.54 -7.49 1.53
C THR A 71 9.16 -8.95 1.73
N ARG A 72 9.62 -9.53 2.83
CA ARG A 72 9.40 -10.94 3.14
C ARG A 72 8.59 -11.17 4.41
N VAL A 73 7.90 -10.13 4.87
CA VAL A 73 7.08 -10.19 6.08
C VAL A 73 5.64 -9.80 5.73
N PRO A 74 4.66 -10.21 6.54
CA PRO A 74 3.28 -9.82 6.29
C PRO A 74 3.13 -8.29 6.27
N ALA A 75 2.37 -7.79 5.33
CA ALA A 75 2.21 -6.34 5.15
C ALA A 75 0.86 -5.99 4.57
N VAL A 76 0.48 -4.73 4.73
CA VAL A 76 -0.69 -4.15 4.08
C VAL A 76 -0.20 -3.16 3.04
N LEU A 77 -0.62 -3.35 1.80
CA LEU A 77 -0.35 -2.41 0.73
C LEU A 77 -1.56 -1.51 0.53
N VAL A 78 -1.32 -0.23 0.34
CA VAL A 78 -2.37 0.75 0.12
C VAL A 78 -2.14 1.41 -1.23
N GLN A 79 -3.17 1.38 -2.05
CA GLN A 79 -3.17 2.06 -3.32
C GLN A 79 -3.91 3.38 -3.17
N SER A 80 -3.25 4.48 -3.51
CA SER A 80 -3.85 5.81 -3.38
C SER A 80 -4.17 6.47 -4.71
N ARG A 81 -3.72 5.90 -5.81
CA ARG A 81 -4.02 6.40 -7.15
C ARG A 81 -5.10 5.56 -7.79
N GLY A 82 -6.01 6.21 -8.53
CA GLY A 82 -7.15 5.53 -9.10
C GLY A 82 -8.13 5.15 -8.00
N VAL A 83 -8.53 3.90 -7.95
CA VAL A 83 -9.43 3.41 -6.90
C VAL A 83 -8.60 3.11 -5.66
N ILE A 84 -8.90 3.78 -4.55
CA ILE A 84 -8.22 3.53 -3.28
C ILE A 84 -8.61 2.14 -2.78
N ASP A 85 -7.62 1.34 -2.45
CA ASP A 85 -7.85 0.00 -1.93
C ASP A 85 -6.69 -0.44 -1.05
N ALA A 86 -6.90 -1.52 -0.30
CA ALA A 86 -5.90 -2.11 0.58
C ALA A 86 -5.82 -3.61 0.34
N VAL A 87 -4.61 -4.15 0.41
CA VAL A 87 -4.35 -5.58 0.20
C VAL A 87 -3.47 -6.08 1.33
N TYR A 88 -3.83 -7.21 1.93
CA TYR A 88 -2.99 -7.91 2.89
C TYR A 88 -2.22 -9.02 2.17
N TYR A 89 -0.89 -9.07 2.37
CA TYR A 89 -0.07 -10.04 1.65
C TYR A 89 1.05 -10.56 2.56
N GLU A 90 1.30 -11.86 2.53
CA GLU A 90 2.25 -12.53 3.42
C GLU A 90 3.45 -13.15 2.70
N ARG A 91 3.45 -13.22 1.39
CA ARG A 91 4.53 -13.84 0.61
C ARG A 91 5.54 -12.79 0.14
N PRO A 92 6.71 -13.19 -0.36
CA PRO A 92 7.67 -12.22 -0.86
C PRO A 92 7.06 -11.33 -1.94
N PHE A 93 7.24 -10.03 -1.79
CA PHE A 93 6.69 -9.06 -2.74
C PHE A 93 7.51 -7.80 -2.78
N THR A 94 7.28 -7.01 -3.81
CA THR A 94 7.69 -5.62 -3.87
C THR A 94 6.58 -4.82 -4.56
N PHE A 95 6.78 -3.54 -4.72
CA PHE A 95 5.75 -2.67 -5.30
C PHE A 95 6.40 -1.44 -5.90
N LYS A 96 5.68 -0.79 -6.83
CA LYS A 96 6.11 0.48 -7.40
C LYS A 96 5.97 1.58 -6.35
N ASN A 97 6.84 2.59 -6.43
CA ASN A 97 6.94 3.62 -5.40
C ASN A 97 5.69 4.49 -5.23
N GLU A 98 4.75 4.46 -6.15
CA GLU A 98 3.49 5.19 -5.97
C GLU A 98 2.50 4.51 -5.03
N MET A 99 2.80 3.31 -4.58
CA MET A 99 2.00 2.62 -3.56
C MET A 99 2.65 2.77 -2.19
N TRP A 100 1.86 2.55 -1.16
CA TRP A 100 2.34 2.53 0.21
C TRP A 100 2.19 1.15 0.79
N ALA A 101 3.13 0.76 1.66
CA ALA A 101 3.04 -0.52 2.36
C ALA A 101 3.51 -0.35 3.79
N TYR A 102 2.83 -1.02 4.70
CA TYR A 102 3.13 -0.97 6.13
C TYR A 102 3.21 -2.36 6.71
N THR A 103 4.13 -2.55 7.65
CA THR A 103 4.25 -3.79 8.41
C THR A 103 4.41 -3.52 9.90
N HIS A 104 4.40 -4.58 10.69
CA HIS A 104 4.58 -4.51 12.14
C HIS A 104 5.18 -5.85 12.58
N GLU A 105 5.92 -5.86 13.67
CA GLU A 105 6.49 -7.10 14.21
C GLU A 105 5.40 -8.10 14.58
N ASN A 106 4.22 -7.59 14.94
CA ASN A 106 3.08 -8.44 15.29
C ASN A 106 2.15 -8.59 14.09
N LYS A 107 2.04 -9.80 13.58
CA LYS A 107 1.18 -10.11 12.43
C LYS A 107 -0.28 -9.72 12.67
N THR A 108 -0.77 -9.87 13.91
CA THR A 108 -2.14 -9.49 14.26
C THR A 108 -2.36 -7.99 14.07
N ALA A 109 -1.35 -7.17 14.41
CA ALA A 109 -1.45 -5.73 14.19
C ALA A 109 -1.54 -5.38 12.71
N VAL A 110 -0.83 -6.11 11.86
CA VAL A 110 -0.90 -5.91 10.41
C VAL A 110 -2.31 -6.24 9.90
N LYS A 111 -2.87 -7.35 10.34
CA LYS A 111 -4.24 -7.73 9.97
C LYS A 111 -5.26 -6.73 10.48
N PHE A 112 -5.06 -6.20 11.68
CA PHE A 112 -5.94 -5.18 12.25
C PHE A 112 -5.96 -3.94 11.37
N LEU A 113 -4.80 -3.46 10.95
CA LEU A 113 -4.72 -2.31 10.05
C LEU A 113 -5.46 -2.59 8.75
N TYR A 114 -5.28 -3.77 8.18
CA TYR A 114 -5.99 -4.16 6.97
C TYR A 114 -7.51 -4.09 7.15
N TYR A 115 -8.03 -4.66 8.23
CA TYR A 115 -9.47 -4.64 8.48
C TYR A 115 -10.00 -3.23 8.70
N VAL A 116 -9.28 -2.39 9.43
CA VAL A 116 -9.66 -0.99 9.63
C VAL A 116 -9.76 -0.27 8.29
N LEU A 117 -8.76 -0.46 7.42
CA LEU A 117 -8.76 0.16 6.11
C LEU A 117 -9.91 -0.32 5.24
N LYS A 118 -10.16 -1.63 5.21
CA LYS A 118 -11.25 -2.19 4.39
C LYS A 118 -12.62 -1.76 4.90
N ASN A 119 -12.81 -1.76 6.21
CA ASN A 119 -14.10 -1.36 6.79
C ASN A 119 -14.43 0.11 6.59
N ASN A 120 -13.43 0.93 6.35
CA ASN A 120 -13.60 2.38 6.17
C ASN A 120 -13.27 2.84 4.75
N MET A 121 -13.22 1.91 3.81
CA MET A 121 -12.80 2.22 2.44
C MET A 121 -13.69 3.28 1.77
N GLY A 122 -14.99 3.26 2.06
CA GLY A 122 -15.90 4.26 1.54
C GLY A 122 -15.51 5.69 1.92
N LYS A 123 -15.14 5.88 3.18
CA LYS A 123 -14.70 7.20 3.68
C LYS A 123 -13.40 7.65 3.02
N PHE A 124 -12.46 6.73 2.83
CA PHE A 124 -11.21 7.07 2.18
C PHE A 124 -11.41 7.46 0.73
N ARG A 125 -12.28 6.75 0.01
CA ARG A 125 -12.60 7.06 -1.38
C ARG A 125 -13.30 8.41 -1.51
N GLU A 126 -14.19 8.71 -0.58
CA GLU A 126 -14.89 9.99 -0.54
C GLU A 126 -13.91 11.14 -0.30
N ALA A 127 -13.00 10.97 0.66
CA ALA A 127 -11.98 11.98 0.94
C ALA A 127 -11.07 12.23 -0.25
N ALA A 128 -10.70 11.18 -0.98
CA ALA A 128 -9.87 11.31 -2.17
C ALA A 128 -10.59 12.08 -3.26
N ARG A 129 -11.90 11.83 -3.46
CA ARG A 129 -12.70 12.56 -4.42
C ARG A 129 -12.84 14.03 -4.05
N TYR A 130 -13.05 14.31 -2.77
CA TYR A 130 -13.12 15.67 -2.27
C TYR A 130 -11.84 16.44 -2.57
N ASN A 131 -10.69 15.84 -2.28
CA ASN A 131 -9.40 16.47 -2.53
C ASN A 131 -9.17 16.74 -4.02
N LYS A 132 -9.58 15.82 -4.88
CA LYS A 132 -9.48 16.01 -6.33
C LYS A 132 -10.36 17.17 -6.80
N GLY A 133 -11.60 17.22 -6.34
CA GLY A 133 -12.53 18.30 -6.69
C GLY A 133 -12.01 19.66 -6.23
N LYS A 134 -11.54 19.74 -5.00
CA LYS A 134 -11.00 20.97 -4.45
C LYS A 134 -9.76 21.43 -5.21
N HIS A 135 -8.92 20.50 -5.61
CA HIS A 135 -7.73 20.83 -6.39
C HIS A 135 -8.08 21.37 -7.77
N ARG A 136 -9.11 20.84 -8.40
CA ARG A 136 -9.60 21.33 -9.69
C ARG A 136 -10.15 22.74 -9.57
N ASP A 137 -10.87 23.02 -8.50
CA ASP A 137 -11.48 24.32 -8.28
C ASP A 137 -10.47 25.42 -8.09
N THR A 138 -9.28 25.08 -7.60
CA THR A 138 -8.19 26.03 -7.38
C THR A 138 -7.24 26.10 -8.56
N GLY A 139 -7.36 25.22 -9.49
CA GLY A 139 -6.53 25.16 -10.68
C GLY A 139 -7.14 25.95 -11.84
#